data_ff124c1be156e409634cbfc423a9e672
#
_entry.id   ff124c1be156e409634cbfc423a9e672
#
_cell.length_a   1.000
_cell.length_b   1.000
_cell.length_c   1.000
_cell.angle_alpha   90.00
_cell.angle_beta   90.00
_cell.angle_gamma   90.00
#
_symmetry.space_group_name_H-M   'P 1'
#
loop_
_entity.id
_entity.type
_entity.pdbx_description
1 polymer ?
#
loop_
_entity_poly.entity_id
_entity_poly.type
_entity_poly.pdbx_seq_one_letter_code
_entity_poly.pdbx_strand_id
1 'polypeptide(L)'
;MISINQTDSPQKRIFFLGYDQTQTKLIDALIANKCAVDHTADKIDAIKGYDCVISYGYRHILKQSTIDGFGCPVFNLHISYLPYNRGAHPNFWSFYDNTPSGVTIHLIDSGIDTGPIVKQKYVNFKESDDTFVKTYSVLIKSMEDLFLEFLPSLLTDTWTAKPQRGEGTIHYVKDLPTNFSGWNAKILNELERLDSEGLKYDDK
;
A
#
# COMPACT_ATOMS: atom_id res chain seq x y z
N MET A 1 10.71 5.90 17.04
CA MET A 1 11.55 5.94 15.83
C MET A 1 12.83 5.18 16.12
N ILE A 2 13.19 4.25 15.25
CA ILE A 2 14.39 3.41 15.36
C ILE A 2 15.27 3.69 14.14
N SER A 3 16.52 4.06 14.36
CA SER A 3 17.52 4.13 13.30
C SER A 3 18.03 2.71 13.04
N ILE A 4 17.75 2.17 11.86
CA ILE A 4 18.07 0.77 11.54
C ILE A 4 19.47 0.67 10.94
N ASN A 5 19.86 1.64 10.11
CA ASN A 5 21.18 1.67 9.50
C ASN A 5 21.65 3.09 9.32
N GLN A 6 22.83 3.40 9.89
CA GLN A 6 23.55 4.65 9.66
C GLN A 6 24.81 4.35 8.85
N THR A 7 24.96 5.01 7.73
CA THR A 7 26.18 4.98 6.92
C THR A 7 26.70 6.41 6.75
N ASP A 8 28.01 6.59 6.74
CA ASP A 8 28.65 7.92 6.68
C ASP A 8 28.35 8.68 5.40
N SER A 9 28.05 7.95 4.31
CA SER A 9 27.73 8.53 3.01
C SER A 9 26.62 7.71 2.34
N PRO A 10 25.36 7.86 2.79
CA PRO A 10 24.24 7.09 2.23
C PRO A 10 23.93 7.57 0.81
N GLN A 11 23.52 6.62 -0.05
CA GLN A 11 22.98 6.94 -1.37
C GLN A 11 21.67 7.74 -1.25
N LYS A 12 20.82 7.37 -0.28
CA LYS A 12 19.63 8.12 0.14
C LYS A 12 19.36 7.91 1.63
N ARG A 13 18.75 8.91 2.24
CA ARG A 13 18.16 8.86 3.59
C ARG A 13 16.66 8.64 3.47
N ILE A 14 16.18 7.53 3.99
CA ILE A 14 14.80 7.10 3.82
C ILE A 14 14.12 6.97 5.18
N PHE A 15 12.94 7.56 5.29
CA PHE A 15 12.09 7.33 6.45
C PHE A 15 11.00 6.32 6.07
N PHE A 16 11.03 5.15 6.72
CA PHE A 16 10.13 4.04 6.45
C PHE A 16 9.04 3.98 7.52
N LEU A 17 7.77 4.03 7.10
CA LEU A 17 6.60 4.04 7.95
C LEU A 17 5.83 2.73 7.82
N GLY A 18 5.52 2.09 8.94
CA GLY A 18 4.65 0.91 8.99
C GLY A 18 5.40 -0.39 9.25
N TYR A 19 5.43 -1.32 8.29
CA TYR A 19 6.04 -2.63 8.46
C TYR A 19 7.52 -2.54 8.80
N ASP A 20 7.95 -3.37 9.74
CA ASP A 20 9.36 -3.52 10.13
C ASP A 20 10.07 -4.64 9.34
N GLN A 21 11.35 -4.89 9.65
CA GLN A 21 12.19 -5.90 8.99
C GLN A 21 11.67 -7.34 9.17
N THR A 22 10.80 -7.61 10.14
CA THR A 22 10.19 -8.94 10.32
C THR A 22 8.97 -9.15 9.42
N GLN A 23 8.39 -8.06 8.93
CA GLN A 23 7.16 -8.04 8.14
C GLN A 23 7.41 -7.77 6.66
N THR A 24 8.53 -7.14 6.30
CA THR A 24 8.90 -6.87 4.90
C THR A 24 10.39 -6.97 4.65
N LYS A 25 10.77 -7.46 3.46
CA LYS A 25 12.15 -7.49 2.98
C LYS A 25 12.65 -6.15 2.42
N LEU A 26 11.77 -5.15 2.31
CA LEU A 26 12.09 -3.88 1.62
C LEU A 26 13.12 -3.05 2.37
N ILE A 27 13.09 -3.05 3.70
CA ILE A 27 14.08 -2.36 4.54
C ILE A 27 15.48 -2.93 4.29
N ASP A 28 15.62 -4.27 4.27
CA ASP A 28 16.91 -4.92 3.99
C ASP A 28 17.39 -4.63 2.56
N ALA A 29 16.48 -4.57 1.60
CA ALA A 29 16.81 -4.21 0.23
C ALA A 29 17.32 -2.76 0.12
N LEU A 30 16.73 -1.81 0.86
CA LEU A 30 17.20 -0.43 0.93
C LEU A 30 18.61 -0.35 1.55
N ILE A 31 18.84 -1.06 2.64
CA ILE A 31 20.16 -1.13 3.31
C ILE A 31 21.22 -1.73 2.39
N ALA A 32 20.89 -2.83 1.70
CA ALA A 32 21.79 -3.46 0.72
C ALA A 32 22.19 -2.51 -0.43
N ASN A 33 21.31 -1.54 -0.75
CA ASN A 33 21.57 -0.46 -1.71
C ASN A 33 22.14 0.81 -1.05
N LYS A 34 22.81 0.68 0.10
CA LYS A 34 23.50 1.76 0.83
C LYS A 34 22.60 2.94 1.24
N CYS A 35 21.30 2.70 1.46
CA CYS A 35 20.44 3.72 2.03
C CYS A 35 20.59 3.76 3.56
N ALA A 36 20.51 4.95 4.15
CA ALA A 36 20.27 5.11 5.58
C ALA A 36 18.75 5.04 5.81
N VAL A 37 18.32 4.19 6.71
CA VAL A 37 16.88 3.93 6.96
C VAL A 37 16.54 4.16 8.42
N ASP A 38 15.63 5.08 8.68
CA ASP A 38 14.95 5.22 9.95
C ASP A 38 13.52 4.70 9.83
N HIS A 39 13.01 4.04 10.87
CA HIS A 39 11.72 3.37 10.86
C HIS A 39 10.85 3.76 12.04
N THR A 40 9.54 3.82 11.82
CA THR A 40 8.53 3.80 12.87
C THR A 40 7.18 3.28 12.39
N ALA A 41 6.44 2.63 13.28
CA ALA A 41 5.03 2.32 13.11
C ALA A 41 4.12 3.27 13.92
N ASP A 42 4.71 4.12 14.77
CA ASP A 42 3.98 5.05 15.62
C ASP A 42 3.46 6.24 14.81
N LYS A 43 2.43 6.89 15.36
CA LYS A 43 1.95 8.16 14.81
C LYS A 43 3.04 9.23 14.93
N ILE A 44 3.27 9.96 13.86
CA ILE A 44 4.33 10.96 13.76
C ILE A 44 3.81 12.32 13.34
N ASP A 45 4.56 13.34 13.71
CA ASP A 45 4.61 14.63 13.02
C ASP A 45 5.74 14.62 11.97
N ALA A 46 5.79 15.66 11.12
CA ALA A 46 6.81 15.74 10.07
C ALA A 46 8.22 15.85 10.65
N ILE A 47 9.13 15.09 10.07
CA ILE A 47 10.57 15.14 10.38
C ILE A 47 11.32 15.41 9.08
N LYS A 48 12.22 16.41 9.08
CA LYS A 48 13.05 16.77 7.92
C LYS A 48 14.35 15.99 7.89
N GLY A 49 15.02 16.01 6.74
CA GLY A 49 16.36 15.45 6.58
C GLY A 49 16.38 14.10 5.88
N TYR A 50 15.27 13.73 5.24
CA TYR A 50 15.15 12.54 4.39
C TYR A 50 15.02 12.95 2.93
N ASP A 51 15.48 12.07 2.03
CA ASP A 51 15.30 12.23 0.58
C ASP A 51 13.94 11.76 0.12
N CYS A 52 13.34 10.81 0.85
CA CYS A 52 11.94 10.41 0.68
C CYS A 52 11.41 9.69 1.93
N VAL A 53 10.07 9.61 1.98
CA VAL A 53 9.33 8.80 2.96
C VAL A 53 8.64 7.67 2.22
N ILE A 54 8.68 6.46 2.77
CA ILE A 54 7.97 5.28 2.24
C ILE A 54 6.99 4.79 3.30
N SER A 55 5.71 4.78 2.94
CA SER A 55 4.62 4.23 3.76
C SER A 55 4.25 2.84 3.23
N TYR A 56 4.37 1.81 4.06
CA TYR A 56 3.95 0.46 3.75
C TYR A 56 3.35 -0.22 4.97
N GLY A 57 2.06 -0.51 4.92
CA GLY A 57 1.32 -1.04 6.06
C GLY A 57 1.16 -0.05 7.23
N TYR A 58 1.38 1.23 7.01
CA TYR A 58 1.22 2.27 8.01
C TYR A 58 -0.26 2.53 8.32
N ARG A 59 -0.64 2.49 9.61
CA ARG A 59 -2.04 2.51 10.02
C ARG A 59 -2.57 3.89 10.42
N HIS A 60 -1.74 4.92 10.32
CA HIS A 60 -2.14 6.28 10.67
C HIS A 60 -2.25 7.16 9.42
N ILE A 61 -3.30 7.97 9.38
CA ILE A 61 -3.47 8.95 8.30
C ILE A 61 -2.47 10.08 8.51
N LEU A 62 -1.69 10.38 7.48
CA LEU A 62 -0.81 11.55 7.44
C LEU A 62 -1.65 12.78 7.11
N LYS A 63 -1.61 13.79 7.98
CA LYS A 63 -2.24 15.08 7.71
C LYS A 63 -1.48 15.84 6.63
N GLN A 64 -2.16 16.72 5.89
CA GLN A 64 -1.51 17.56 4.87
C GLN A 64 -0.29 18.32 5.44
N SER A 65 -0.42 18.89 6.63
CA SER A 65 0.69 19.60 7.29
C SER A 65 1.89 18.70 7.59
N THR A 66 1.67 17.41 7.86
CA THR A 66 2.73 16.42 8.05
C THR A 66 3.40 16.08 6.73
N ILE A 67 2.62 15.88 5.66
CA ILE A 67 3.11 15.60 4.31
C ILE A 67 3.98 16.77 3.81
N ASP A 68 3.47 17.99 3.89
CA ASP A 68 4.19 19.21 3.48
C ASP A 68 5.45 19.42 4.34
N GLY A 69 5.37 19.11 5.61
CA GLY A 69 6.45 19.29 6.56
C GLY A 69 7.66 18.37 6.35
N PHE A 70 7.51 17.22 5.66
CA PHE A 70 8.65 16.38 5.30
C PHE A 70 9.58 17.09 4.31
N GLY A 71 9.03 17.87 3.36
CA GLY A 71 9.80 18.56 2.34
C GLY A 71 10.43 17.65 1.30
N CYS A 72 9.97 16.42 1.19
CA CYS A 72 10.41 15.41 0.25
C CYS A 72 9.22 14.53 -0.21
N PRO A 73 9.36 13.76 -1.29
CA PRO A 73 8.30 12.85 -1.75
C PRO A 73 7.90 11.83 -0.69
N VAL A 74 6.59 11.61 -0.56
CA VAL A 74 6.02 10.59 0.34
C VAL A 74 5.32 9.55 -0.53
N PHE A 75 5.87 8.35 -0.60
CA PHE A 75 5.33 7.23 -1.36
C PHE A 75 4.46 6.34 -0.47
N ASN A 76 3.35 5.87 -1.00
CA ASN A 76 2.57 4.80 -0.39
C ASN A 76 2.59 3.54 -1.26
N LEU A 77 2.76 2.39 -0.62
CA LEU A 77 2.71 1.08 -1.25
C LEU A 77 1.34 0.46 -0.95
N HIS A 78 0.43 0.58 -1.90
CA HIS A 78 -0.97 0.20 -1.75
C HIS A 78 -1.30 -1.08 -2.52
N ILE A 79 -1.86 -2.08 -1.85
CA ILE A 79 -2.18 -3.40 -2.43
C ILE A 79 -3.51 -3.39 -3.20
N SER A 80 -3.68 -2.39 -4.06
CA SER A 80 -4.82 -2.24 -4.97
C SER A 80 -4.36 -1.75 -6.33
N TYR A 81 -5.17 -2.00 -7.36
CA TYR A 81 -5.01 -1.39 -8.68
C TYR A 81 -5.77 -0.06 -8.71
N LEU A 82 -5.14 1.03 -8.27
CA LEU A 82 -5.77 2.35 -8.25
C LEU A 82 -6.24 2.79 -9.65
N PRO A 83 -7.40 3.45 -9.75
CA PRO A 83 -8.16 4.13 -8.70
C PRO A 83 -9.15 3.26 -7.93
N TYR A 84 -9.20 1.96 -8.18
CA TYR A 84 -10.13 1.05 -7.48
C TYR A 84 -9.66 0.73 -6.07
N ASN A 85 -10.62 0.53 -5.16
CA ASN A 85 -10.41 0.05 -3.79
C ASN A 85 -9.41 0.88 -2.99
N ARG A 86 -9.52 2.20 -3.06
CA ARG A 86 -8.83 3.12 -2.15
C ARG A 86 -9.26 2.83 -0.71
N GLY A 87 -8.39 3.09 0.25
CA GLY A 87 -8.67 2.99 1.68
C GLY A 87 -8.49 1.59 2.24
N ALA A 88 -9.48 1.07 2.97
CA ALA A 88 -9.33 -0.13 3.78
C ALA A 88 -9.72 -1.42 3.02
N HIS A 89 -9.04 -2.52 3.37
CA HIS A 89 -9.36 -3.88 2.91
C HIS A 89 -9.44 -4.07 1.38
N PRO A 90 -8.54 -3.48 0.56
CA PRO A 90 -8.66 -3.52 -0.90
C PRO A 90 -8.68 -4.94 -1.48
N ASN A 91 -8.04 -5.90 -0.83
CA ASN A 91 -8.10 -7.32 -1.23
C ASN A 91 -9.52 -7.88 -1.17
N PHE A 92 -10.30 -7.57 -0.11
CA PHE A 92 -11.70 -8.00 0.00
C PHE A 92 -12.55 -7.33 -1.08
N TRP A 93 -12.43 -6.01 -1.21
CA TRP A 93 -13.26 -5.21 -2.10
C TRP A 93 -13.02 -5.51 -3.57
N SER A 94 -11.81 -5.89 -3.98
CA SER A 94 -11.55 -6.28 -5.37
C SER A 94 -12.38 -7.48 -5.83
N PHE A 95 -12.70 -8.40 -4.92
CA PHE A 95 -13.60 -9.52 -5.21
C PHE A 95 -15.07 -9.14 -5.05
N TYR A 96 -15.39 -8.40 -3.99
CA TYR A 96 -16.77 -8.03 -3.69
C TYR A 96 -17.37 -7.10 -4.74
N ASP A 97 -16.62 -6.08 -5.17
CA ASP A 97 -17.02 -5.11 -6.20
C ASP A 97 -16.72 -5.60 -7.63
N ASN A 98 -16.10 -6.78 -7.76
CA ASN A 98 -15.64 -7.30 -9.05
C ASN A 98 -14.75 -6.30 -9.82
N THR A 99 -13.81 -5.67 -9.12
CA THR A 99 -12.87 -4.70 -9.67
C THR A 99 -11.48 -5.30 -9.86
N PRO A 100 -10.61 -4.69 -10.70
CA PRO A 100 -9.26 -5.18 -10.91
C PRO A 100 -8.45 -5.28 -9.62
N SER A 101 -7.78 -6.42 -9.43
CA SER A 101 -6.79 -6.61 -8.38
C SER A 101 -5.40 -6.20 -8.84
N GLY A 102 -4.61 -5.63 -7.93
CA GLY A 102 -3.25 -5.21 -8.27
C GLY A 102 -2.52 -4.52 -7.13
N VAL A 103 -1.42 -3.91 -7.49
CA VAL A 103 -0.56 -3.19 -6.55
C VAL A 103 -0.10 -1.88 -7.16
N THR A 104 -0.02 -0.83 -6.37
CA THR A 104 0.28 0.53 -6.82
C THR A 104 1.25 1.23 -5.87
N ILE A 105 2.32 1.79 -6.42
CA ILE A 105 3.15 2.79 -5.76
C ILE A 105 2.65 4.16 -6.22
N HIS A 106 2.20 4.98 -5.28
CA HIS A 106 1.71 6.34 -5.56
C HIS A 106 2.26 7.34 -4.55
N LEU A 107 2.21 8.62 -4.90
CA LEU A 107 2.50 9.70 -3.96
C LEU A 107 1.32 9.88 -3.00
N ILE A 108 1.58 10.23 -1.76
CA ILE A 108 0.53 10.60 -0.80
C ILE A 108 0.17 12.07 -1.02
N ASP A 109 -1.14 12.33 -1.07
CA ASP A 109 -1.75 13.65 -1.03
C ASP A 109 -2.76 13.78 0.13
N SER A 110 -3.58 14.80 0.14
CA SER A 110 -4.59 15.04 1.19
C SER A 110 -5.76 14.04 1.19
N GLY A 111 -5.95 13.31 0.10
CA GLY A 111 -7.01 12.33 -0.03
C GLY A 111 -6.56 10.93 0.41
N ILE A 112 -7.53 10.01 0.50
CA ILE A 112 -7.23 8.61 0.81
C ILE A 112 -6.87 7.90 -0.50
N ASP A 113 -5.59 7.56 -0.66
CA ASP A 113 -5.02 6.87 -1.82
C ASP A 113 -5.36 7.52 -3.17
N THR A 114 -5.48 8.86 -3.20
CA THR A 114 -5.84 9.65 -4.39
C THR A 114 -4.64 10.19 -5.16
N GLY A 115 -3.46 10.16 -4.57
CA GLY A 115 -2.27 10.76 -5.13
C GLY A 115 -1.80 10.14 -6.45
N PRO A 116 -0.92 10.84 -7.19
CA PRO A 116 -0.44 10.41 -8.49
C PRO A 116 0.28 9.07 -8.47
N ILE A 117 0.01 8.23 -9.45
CA ILE A 117 0.60 6.89 -9.61
C ILE A 117 2.02 7.00 -10.17
N VAL A 118 2.96 6.37 -9.49
CA VAL A 118 4.36 6.24 -9.91
C VAL A 118 4.59 4.94 -10.68
N LYS A 119 4.13 3.82 -10.11
CA LYS A 119 4.21 2.51 -10.77
C LYS A 119 3.05 1.62 -10.33
N GLN A 120 2.57 0.77 -11.21
CA GLN A 120 1.37 -0.03 -10.97
C GLN A 120 1.45 -1.34 -11.74
N LYS A 121 0.86 -2.40 -11.18
CA LYS A 121 0.84 -3.73 -11.80
C LYS A 121 -0.48 -4.45 -11.48
N TYR A 122 -1.10 -5.06 -12.49
CA TYR A 122 -2.18 -6.01 -12.29
C TYR A 122 -1.67 -7.28 -11.63
N VAL A 123 -2.50 -7.87 -10.79
CA VAL A 123 -2.23 -9.16 -10.16
C VAL A 123 -3.37 -10.13 -10.50
N ASN A 124 -3.00 -11.23 -11.13
CA ASN A 124 -3.91 -12.35 -11.40
C ASN A 124 -3.65 -13.45 -10.37
N PHE A 125 -4.72 -14.00 -9.81
CA PHE A 125 -4.65 -15.09 -8.85
C PHE A 125 -4.77 -16.44 -9.56
N LYS A 126 -4.15 -17.47 -8.98
CA LYS A 126 -4.32 -18.85 -9.42
C LYS A 126 -5.58 -19.44 -8.76
N GLU A 127 -6.12 -20.51 -9.34
CA GLU A 127 -7.24 -21.24 -8.75
C GLU A 127 -6.96 -21.73 -7.32
N SER A 128 -5.70 -22.04 -7.00
CA SER A 128 -5.25 -22.41 -5.65
C SER A 128 -5.29 -21.27 -4.62
N ASP A 129 -5.36 -20.01 -5.08
CA ASP A 129 -5.40 -18.82 -4.23
C ASP A 129 -6.87 -18.51 -3.87
N ASP A 130 -7.55 -19.49 -3.28
CA ASP A 130 -9.00 -19.55 -3.10
C ASP A 130 -9.50 -18.87 -1.80
N THR A 131 -8.61 -18.32 -0.97
CA THR A 131 -8.96 -17.61 0.27
C THR A 131 -8.39 -16.19 0.30
N PHE A 132 -9.01 -15.27 1.07
CA PHE A 132 -8.52 -13.91 1.20
C PHE A 132 -7.10 -13.83 1.78
N VAL A 133 -6.71 -14.73 2.68
CA VAL A 133 -5.35 -14.74 3.22
C VAL A 133 -4.32 -15.14 2.16
N LYS A 134 -4.65 -16.07 1.25
CA LYS A 134 -3.75 -16.46 0.16
C LYS A 134 -3.61 -15.35 -0.87
N THR A 135 -4.72 -14.75 -1.33
CA THR A 135 -4.68 -13.62 -2.26
C THR A 135 -3.96 -12.41 -1.67
N TYR A 136 -4.15 -12.13 -0.38
CA TYR A 136 -3.38 -11.11 0.33
C TYR A 136 -1.88 -11.38 0.28
N SER A 137 -1.45 -12.63 0.52
CA SER A 137 -0.04 -13.00 0.45
C SER A 137 0.55 -12.81 -0.95
N VAL A 138 -0.23 -13.10 -2.00
CA VAL A 138 0.16 -12.84 -3.40
C VAL A 138 0.30 -11.34 -3.66
N LEU A 139 -0.63 -10.51 -3.14
CA LEU A 139 -0.57 -9.05 -3.28
C LEU A 139 0.65 -8.46 -2.55
N ILE A 140 0.91 -8.88 -1.32
CA ILE A 140 2.10 -8.44 -0.56
C ILE A 140 3.38 -8.76 -1.33
N LYS A 141 3.51 -10.00 -1.80
CA LYS A 141 4.68 -10.41 -2.62
C LYS A 141 4.79 -9.58 -3.90
N SER A 142 3.67 -9.36 -4.61
CA SER A 142 3.65 -8.57 -5.84
C SER A 142 4.00 -7.11 -5.59
N MET A 143 3.60 -6.53 -4.45
CA MET A 143 3.97 -5.17 -4.05
C MET A 143 5.47 -5.06 -3.77
N GLU A 144 6.03 -6.00 -3.03
CA GLU A 144 7.46 -6.02 -2.77
C GLU A 144 8.28 -6.18 -4.04
N ASP A 145 7.87 -7.08 -4.94
CA ASP A 145 8.52 -7.27 -6.24
C ASP A 145 8.42 -5.99 -7.09
N LEU A 146 7.24 -5.32 -7.11
CA LEU A 146 7.07 -4.03 -7.82
C LEU A 146 7.96 -2.92 -7.24
N PHE A 147 8.12 -2.88 -5.91
CA PHE A 147 9.00 -1.91 -5.27
C PHE A 147 10.47 -2.17 -5.63
N LEU A 148 10.91 -3.42 -5.64
CA LEU A 148 12.28 -3.78 -6.05
C LEU A 148 12.55 -3.42 -7.52
N GLU A 149 11.55 -3.55 -8.40
CA GLU A 149 11.63 -3.06 -9.78
C GLU A 149 11.68 -1.52 -9.87
N PHE A 150 11.10 -0.82 -8.91
CA PHE A 150 11.08 0.65 -8.83
C PHE A 150 12.36 1.22 -8.19
N LEU A 151 13.00 0.47 -7.31
CA LEU A 151 14.12 0.92 -6.48
C LEU A 151 15.26 1.60 -7.27
N PRO A 152 15.72 1.10 -8.44
CA PRO A 152 16.75 1.82 -9.21
C PRO A 152 16.32 3.24 -9.61
N SER A 153 15.07 3.43 -10.02
CA SER A 153 14.54 4.75 -10.39
C SER A 153 14.38 5.67 -9.17
N LEU A 154 14.01 5.11 -8.01
CA LEU A 154 13.96 5.85 -6.75
C LEU A 154 15.35 6.37 -6.36
N LEU A 155 16.38 5.53 -6.48
CA LEU A 155 17.76 5.87 -6.10
C LEU A 155 18.38 6.94 -7.00
N THR A 156 17.98 6.98 -8.26
CA THR A 156 18.51 7.92 -9.28
C THR A 156 17.60 9.11 -9.55
N ASP A 157 16.47 9.24 -8.86
CA ASP A 157 15.45 10.28 -9.06
C ASP A 157 14.91 10.35 -10.51
N THR A 158 14.88 9.21 -11.22
CA THR A 158 14.41 9.14 -12.62
C THR A 158 12.95 8.69 -12.74
N TRP A 159 12.22 8.62 -11.63
CA TRP A 159 10.80 8.28 -11.60
C TRP A 159 9.92 9.46 -12.02
N THR A 160 8.73 9.14 -12.47
CA THR A 160 7.67 10.11 -12.77
C THR A 160 6.35 9.65 -12.17
N ALA A 161 5.45 10.58 -11.92
CA ALA A 161 4.12 10.27 -11.42
C ALA A 161 3.05 10.83 -12.35
N LYS A 162 1.92 10.12 -12.49
CA LYS A 162 0.78 10.50 -13.34
C LYS A 162 -0.49 10.54 -12.50
N PRO A 163 -1.35 11.55 -12.68
CA PRO A 163 -2.64 11.58 -12.01
C PRO A 163 -3.44 10.29 -12.27
N GLN A 164 -4.18 9.86 -11.27
CA GLN A 164 -5.14 8.77 -11.44
C GLN A 164 -6.22 9.19 -12.43
N ARG A 165 -6.75 8.26 -13.21
CA ARG A 165 -7.78 8.51 -14.24
C ARG A 165 -8.95 7.56 -14.04
N GLY A 166 -10.15 8.02 -14.41
CA GLY A 166 -11.39 7.26 -14.29
C GLY A 166 -12.02 7.37 -12.90
N GLU A 167 -13.24 6.87 -12.81
CA GLU A 167 -13.94 6.70 -11.55
C GLU A 167 -13.26 5.58 -10.76
N GLY A 168 -13.07 5.81 -9.47
CA GLY A 168 -12.50 4.84 -8.56
C GLY A 168 -13.48 4.49 -7.46
N THR A 169 -13.18 3.46 -6.69
CA THR A 169 -13.93 3.10 -5.50
C THR A 169 -13.12 3.44 -4.24
N ILE A 170 -13.83 3.67 -3.13
CA ILE A 170 -13.22 3.94 -1.83
C ILE A 170 -13.99 3.21 -0.75
N HIS A 171 -13.28 2.59 0.18
CA HIS A 171 -13.86 1.86 1.29
C HIS A 171 -13.17 2.19 2.60
N TYR A 172 -13.96 2.28 3.65
CA TYR A 172 -13.47 2.54 5.00
C TYR A 172 -13.50 1.24 5.82
N VAL A 173 -12.78 1.23 6.94
CA VAL A 173 -12.77 0.06 7.85
C VAL A 173 -14.17 -0.36 8.28
N LYS A 174 -15.06 0.61 8.50
CA LYS A 174 -16.46 0.38 8.93
C LYS A 174 -17.37 -0.24 7.86
N ASP A 175 -16.94 -0.19 6.58
CA ASP A 175 -17.75 -0.68 5.46
C ASP A 175 -17.64 -2.20 5.30
N LEU A 176 -16.61 -2.83 5.90
CA LEU A 176 -16.48 -4.29 5.88
C LEU A 176 -17.74 -4.92 6.53
N PRO A 177 -18.40 -5.88 5.86
CA PRO A 177 -19.60 -6.51 6.40
C PRO A 177 -19.40 -7.04 7.82
N THR A 178 -20.31 -6.70 8.74
CA THR A 178 -20.19 -7.06 10.17
C THR A 178 -20.22 -8.56 10.41
N ASN A 179 -20.80 -9.31 9.48
CA ASN A 179 -20.88 -10.78 9.48
C ASN A 179 -19.82 -11.43 8.59
N PHE A 180 -18.78 -10.68 8.15
CA PHE A 180 -17.66 -11.26 7.39
C PHE A 180 -17.03 -12.42 8.16
N SER A 181 -16.94 -13.62 7.52
CA SER A 181 -16.45 -14.85 8.18
C SER A 181 -14.95 -14.87 8.45
N GLY A 182 -14.22 -13.85 7.98
CA GLY A 182 -12.80 -13.68 8.23
C GLY A 182 -11.92 -14.08 7.06
N TRP A 183 -10.63 -13.75 7.18
CA TRP A 183 -9.66 -13.79 6.08
C TRP A 183 -9.33 -15.21 5.58
N ASN A 184 -9.60 -16.24 6.37
CA ASN A 184 -9.42 -17.65 5.97
C ASN A 184 -10.61 -18.21 5.17
N ALA A 185 -11.70 -17.44 5.03
CA ALA A 185 -12.86 -17.85 4.25
C ALA A 185 -12.48 -18.06 2.78
N LYS A 186 -13.10 -19.06 2.16
CA LYS A 186 -13.03 -19.25 0.71
C LYS A 186 -13.82 -18.14 0.02
N ILE A 187 -13.17 -17.45 -0.91
CA ILE A 187 -13.70 -16.24 -1.53
C ILE A 187 -15.07 -16.46 -2.14
N LEU A 188 -15.20 -17.45 -3.02
CA LEU A 188 -16.47 -17.72 -3.70
C LEU A 188 -17.60 -18.02 -2.73
N ASN A 189 -17.37 -18.89 -1.76
CA ASN A 189 -18.39 -19.26 -0.76
C ASN A 189 -18.81 -18.06 0.09
N GLU A 190 -17.84 -17.20 0.44
CA GLU A 190 -18.10 -16.02 1.26
C GLU A 190 -18.90 -14.97 0.49
N LEU A 191 -18.58 -14.74 -0.77
CA LEU A 191 -19.30 -13.80 -1.63
C LEU A 191 -20.74 -14.28 -1.90
N GLU A 192 -20.94 -15.57 -2.19
CA GLU A 192 -22.28 -16.18 -2.34
C GLU A 192 -23.11 -16.04 -1.07
N ARG A 193 -22.51 -16.27 0.10
CA ARG A 193 -23.17 -16.12 1.38
C ARG A 193 -23.58 -14.67 1.62
N LEU A 194 -22.68 -13.71 1.44
CA LEU A 194 -22.94 -12.28 1.62
C LEU A 194 -24.03 -11.77 0.64
N ASP A 195 -24.04 -12.27 -0.59
CA ASP A 195 -25.07 -11.94 -1.59
C ASP A 195 -26.44 -12.48 -1.18
N SER A 196 -26.50 -13.73 -0.70
CA SER A 196 -27.76 -14.36 -0.26
C SER A 196 -28.40 -13.68 0.95
N GLU A 197 -27.59 -13.02 1.79
CA GLU A 197 -28.06 -12.25 2.95
C GLU A 197 -28.49 -10.81 2.61
N GLY A 198 -28.51 -10.43 1.32
CA GLY A 198 -28.93 -9.11 0.85
C GLY A 198 -27.95 -7.99 1.19
N LEU A 199 -26.68 -8.33 1.43
CA LEU A 199 -25.63 -7.40 1.84
C LEU A 199 -24.80 -6.83 0.67
N LYS A 200 -25.16 -7.18 -0.57
CA LYS A 200 -24.70 -6.38 -1.72
C LYS A 200 -25.41 -5.03 -1.66
N TYR A 201 -24.62 -4.00 -1.62
CA TYR A 201 -25.10 -2.62 -1.71
C TYR A 201 -26.08 -2.48 -2.86
N ASP A 202 -27.32 -2.05 -2.56
CA ASP A 202 -28.17 -1.45 -3.56
C ASP A 202 -27.41 -0.28 -4.19
N ASP A 203 -27.31 -0.30 -5.50
CA ASP A 203 -26.73 0.77 -6.31
C ASP A 203 -27.24 2.13 -5.83
N LYS A 204 -26.36 2.93 -5.26
CA LYS A 204 -26.59 4.36 -5.01
C LYS A 204 -25.63 5.20 -5.80
#